data_08c6eb1acd74fcb383d74843aeb5494c
#
_entry.id   08c6eb1acd74fcb383d74843aeb5494c
#
_cell.length_a   1.000
_cell.length_b   1.000
_cell.length_c   1.000
_cell.angle_alpha   90.00
_cell.angle_beta   90.00
_cell.angle_gamma   90.00
#
_symmetry.space_group_name_H-M   'P 1'
#
loop_
_entity.id
_entity.type
_entity.pdbx_description
1 polymer ?
#
loop_
_entity_poly.entity_id
_entity_poly.type
_entity_poly.pdbx_seq_one_letter_code
_entity_poly.pdbx_strand_id
1 'polypeptide(L)'
;MSSSPPPLSPLAVPPSAAPQRRPLSSLWTVRAPIPQRAYWVLALTGLIAPLLAWAMLAAWGGMDPTFLPSPAAVLAKTWTWLTENELMTDMGISIYRVVAGFVLSAVFALPLGLLIGSYRSVQALLEPLTDFIRYMPAVAFIPLVMLWVGIDEGSKIAIIFIGTFFQMVLMVAEDVRRVPAAQVEAAQTMGASRAELIEKVILPSAKPALLDTLRITMGWAWTYLVVAELVAANSGLGYAILRAQRFLQTDTIFAGIIVIGLIGLLTDQAFRWLHRRAFPWLYLKG
;
A
#
# COMPACT_ATOMS: atom_id res chain seq x y z
N MET A 1 21.35 32.18 67.04
CA MET A 1 22.36 31.35 66.36
C MET A 1 21.65 30.78 65.12
N SER A 2 21.87 31.43 64.00
CA SER A 2 21.27 31.02 62.68
C SER A 2 22.32 30.20 61.93
N SER A 3 22.10 28.91 61.82
CA SER A 3 22.97 28.00 61.04
C SER A 3 22.41 27.93 59.58
N SER A 4 23.12 28.56 58.66
CA SER A 4 22.87 28.41 57.21
C SER A 4 23.17 26.97 56.73
N PRO A 5 22.37 26.38 55.83
CA PRO A 5 22.64 25.06 55.28
C PRO A 5 23.88 25.09 54.37
N PRO A 6 24.63 23.96 54.27
CA PRO A 6 25.83 23.90 53.46
C PRO A 6 25.48 23.97 51.94
N PRO A 7 26.39 24.50 51.12
CA PRO A 7 26.16 24.61 49.65
C PRO A 7 26.07 23.22 49.01
N LEU A 8 25.06 23.06 48.16
CA LEU A 8 24.86 21.84 47.35
C LEU A 8 26.04 21.68 46.37
N SER A 9 26.73 20.55 46.47
CA SER A 9 27.80 20.19 45.52
C SER A 9 27.22 20.05 44.10
N PRO A 10 27.91 20.54 43.05
CA PRO A 10 27.47 20.34 41.68
C PRO A 10 27.40 18.85 41.36
N LEU A 11 26.23 18.38 40.92
CA LEU A 11 26.05 17.04 40.42
C LEU A 11 27.02 16.81 39.26
N ALA A 12 28.01 15.95 39.45
CA ALA A 12 28.93 15.55 38.39
C ALA A 12 28.15 14.83 37.29
N VAL A 13 28.05 15.45 36.11
CA VAL A 13 27.48 14.83 34.91
C VAL A 13 28.40 13.66 34.54
N PRO A 14 27.90 12.41 34.50
CA PRO A 14 28.74 11.29 34.12
C PRO A 14 29.26 11.49 32.69
N PRO A 15 30.51 11.14 32.39
CA PRO A 15 31.08 11.31 31.07
C PRO A 15 30.23 10.53 30.04
N SER A 16 29.89 11.19 28.93
CA SER A 16 29.20 10.59 27.78
C SER A 16 29.93 9.31 27.36
N ALA A 17 29.28 8.17 27.50
CA ALA A 17 29.83 6.88 27.13
C ALA A 17 30.18 6.90 25.64
N ALA A 18 31.45 6.64 25.32
CA ALA A 18 31.92 6.48 23.94
C ALA A 18 31.07 5.43 23.19
N PRO A 19 30.84 5.58 21.88
CA PRO A 19 30.00 4.66 21.11
C PRO A 19 30.62 3.26 21.14
N GLN A 20 30.08 2.39 21.99
CA GLN A 20 30.46 0.98 22.03
C GLN A 20 30.08 0.33 20.70
N ARG A 21 31.04 -0.30 20.00
CA ARG A 21 30.78 -1.17 18.87
C ARG A 21 29.93 -2.34 19.37
N ARG A 22 28.62 -2.31 19.06
CA ARG A 22 27.70 -3.39 19.43
C ARG A 22 28.06 -4.67 18.68
N PRO A 23 28.21 -5.82 19.36
CA PRO A 23 28.53 -7.08 18.72
C PRO A 23 27.38 -7.54 17.79
N LEU A 24 27.70 -8.38 16.79
CA LEU A 24 26.72 -8.97 15.83
C LEU A 24 25.57 -9.73 16.51
N SER A 25 25.76 -10.19 17.76
CA SER A 25 24.70 -10.78 18.60
C SER A 25 23.52 -9.83 18.86
N SER A 26 23.70 -8.51 18.68
CA SER A 26 22.61 -7.53 18.80
C SER A 26 21.60 -7.59 17.65
N LEU A 27 21.91 -8.25 16.53
CA LEU A 27 21.00 -8.39 15.38
C LEU A 27 19.74 -9.21 15.72
N TRP A 28 19.83 -10.10 16.71
CA TRP A 28 18.73 -10.97 17.14
C TRP A 28 18.03 -10.48 18.41
N THR A 29 18.34 -9.27 18.86
CA THR A 29 17.68 -8.68 20.03
C THR A 29 16.37 -8.03 19.59
N VAL A 30 15.25 -8.42 20.23
CA VAL A 30 13.91 -7.95 19.90
C VAL A 30 13.85 -6.41 20.02
N ARG A 31 13.41 -5.73 18.94
CA ARG A 31 13.25 -4.27 18.85
C ARG A 31 14.52 -3.44 19.07
N ALA A 32 15.69 -4.04 19.12
CA ALA A 32 16.92 -3.29 19.23
C ALA A 32 17.28 -2.59 17.91
N PRO A 33 17.75 -1.33 17.95
CA PRO A 33 18.23 -0.66 16.74
C PRO A 33 19.51 -1.34 16.26
N ILE A 34 19.55 -1.69 14.98
CA ILE A 34 20.73 -2.27 14.33
C ILE A 34 21.62 -1.15 13.74
N PRO A 35 22.95 -1.37 13.63
CA PRO A 35 23.82 -0.43 12.95
C PRO A 35 23.38 -0.17 11.52
N GLN A 36 23.42 1.07 11.07
CA GLN A 36 22.94 1.46 9.75
C GLN A 36 23.62 0.69 8.60
N ARG A 37 24.89 0.34 8.77
CA ARG A 37 25.63 -0.52 7.81
C ARG A 37 25.03 -1.92 7.73
N ALA A 38 24.72 -2.55 8.87
CA ALA A 38 24.07 -3.85 8.89
C ALA A 38 22.67 -3.81 8.28
N TYR A 39 21.92 -2.74 8.52
CA TYR A 39 20.61 -2.52 7.89
C TYR A 39 20.73 -2.52 6.35
N TRP A 40 21.66 -1.75 5.79
CA TRP A 40 21.83 -1.69 4.33
C TRP A 40 22.36 -2.99 3.74
N VAL A 41 23.27 -3.69 4.43
CA VAL A 41 23.75 -5.01 4.00
C VAL A 41 22.61 -6.01 3.96
N LEU A 42 21.81 -6.10 5.01
CA LEU A 42 20.65 -7.00 5.06
C LEU A 42 19.59 -6.63 4.01
N ALA A 43 19.31 -5.35 3.83
CA ALA A 43 18.37 -4.88 2.82
C ALA A 43 18.83 -5.22 1.39
N LEU A 44 20.11 -4.98 1.08
CA LEU A 44 20.69 -5.34 -0.22
C LEU A 44 20.72 -6.85 -0.42
N THR A 45 21.09 -7.62 0.60
CA THR A 45 21.07 -9.08 0.53
C THR A 45 19.66 -9.59 0.25
N GLY A 46 18.66 -9.06 0.96
CA GLY A 46 17.25 -9.44 0.76
C GLY A 46 16.72 -9.11 -0.64
N LEU A 47 17.27 -8.08 -1.31
CA LEU A 47 16.90 -7.73 -2.68
C LEU A 47 17.69 -8.55 -3.72
N ILE A 48 18.99 -8.73 -3.50
CA ILE A 48 19.91 -9.34 -4.49
C ILE A 48 19.84 -10.87 -4.45
N ALA A 49 19.69 -11.48 -3.27
CA ALA A 49 19.69 -12.93 -3.13
C ALA A 49 18.60 -13.64 -3.96
N PRO A 50 17.34 -13.17 -4.01
CA PRO A 50 16.33 -13.77 -4.88
C PRO A 50 16.66 -13.62 -6.38
N LEU A 51 17.26 -12.48 -6.79
CA LEU A 51 17.68 -12.27 -8.18
C LEU A 51 18.83 -13.19 -8.58
N LEU A 52 19.80 -13.38 -7.68
CA LEU A 52 20.90 -14.33 -7.90
C LEU A 52 20.38 -15.77 -7.93
N ALA A 53 19.45 -16.13 -7.02
CA ALA A 53 18.82 -17.45 -7.02
C ALA A 53 18.09 -17.71 -8.35
N TRP A 54 17.34 -16.73 -8.84
CA TRP A 54 16.68 -16.82 -10.14
C TRP A 54 17.69 -16.96 -11.28
N ALA A 55 18.73 -16.14 -11.31
CA ALA A 55 19.78 -16.23 -12.32
C ALA A 55 20.49 -17.58 -12.32
N MET A 56 20.80 -18.12 -11.13
CA MET A 56 21.42 -19.44 -10.98
C MET A 56 20.49 -20.57 -11.46
N LEU A 57 19.20 -20.52 -11.09
CA LEU A 57 18.22 -21.52 -11.53
C LEU A 57 18.05 -21.49 -13.06
N ALA A 58 17.99 -20.32 -13.67
CA ALA A 58 17.90 -20.17 -15.12
C ALA A 58 19.19 -20.65 -15.84
N ALA A 59 20.37 -20.48 -15.21
CA ALA A 59 21.65 -20.90 -15.78
C ALA A 59 21.94 -22.39 -15.61
N TRP A 60 21.33 -23.05 -14.58
CA TRP A 60 21.59 -24.47 -14.29
C TRP A 60 21.11 -25.43 -15.37
N GLY A 61 20.30 -24.95 -16.33
CA GLY A 61 19.86 -25.72 -17.50
C GLY A 61 18.88 -26.86 -17.19
N GLY A 62 18.37 -26.94 -15.95
CA GLY A 62 17.34 -27.93 -15.55
C GLY A 62 15.94 -27.57 -16.06
N MET A 63 15.72 -26.35 -16.52
CA MET A 63 14.46 -25.90 -17.12
C MET A 63 14.72 -25.29 -18.50
N ASP A 64 13.79 -25.55 -19.42
CA ASP A 64 13.81 -24.91 -20.73
C ASP A 64 13.71 -23.37 -20.56
N PRO A 65 14.56 -22.58 -21.25
CA PRO A 65 14.48 -21.11 -21.22
C PRO A 65 13.10 -20.55 -21.58
N THR A 66 12.28 -21.32 -22.29
CA THR A 66 10.88 -20.99 -22.59
C THR A 66 10.03 -20.90 -21.31
N PHE A 67 10.34 -21.67 -20.28
CA PHE A 67 9.56 -21.66 -19.02
C PHE A 67 10.20 -20.80 -17.93
N LEU A 68 11.53 -20.73 -17.90
CA LEU A 68 12.26 -19.90 -16.93
C LEU A 68 13.30 -19.02 -17.65
N PRO A 69 12.90 -17.85 -18.18
CA PRO A 69 13.81 -16.94 -18.83
C PRO A 69 14.85 -16.39 -17.84
N SER A 70 16.05 -16.11 -18.34
CA SER A 70 17.06 -15.47 -17.51
C SER A 70 16.69 -14.01 -17.20
N PRO A 71 17.16 -13.44 -16.07
CA PRO A 71 16.96 -12.01 -15.78
C PRO A 71 17.43 -11.09 -16.92
N ALA A 72 18.51 -11.45 -17.61
CA ALA A 72 19.03 -10.70 -18.76
C ALA A 72 18.06 -10.71 -19.94
N ALA A 73 17.46 -11.87 -20.25
CA ALA A 73 16.46 -11.97 -21.31
C ALA A 73 15.22 -11.13 -21.01
N VAL A 74 14.74 -11.14 -19.75
CA VAL A 74 13.62 -10.33 -19.30
C VAL A 74 13.93 -8.84 -19.42
N LEU A 75 15.13 -8.40 -19.03
CA LEU A 75 15.56 -7.00 -19.17
C LEU A 75 15.65 -6.59 -20.65
N ALA A 76 16.24 -7.42 -21.51
CA ALA A 76 16.31 -7.17 -22.95
C ALA A 76 14.91 -7.04 -23.56
N LYS A 77 13.99 -7.95 -23.18
CA LYS A 77 12.60 -7.91 -23.65
C LYS A 77 11.86 -6.66 -23.16
N THR A 78 12.05 -6.28 -21.91
CA THR A 78 11.47 -5.04 -21.35
C THR A 78 11.97 -3.82 -22.12
N TRP A 79 13.27 -3.80 -22.46
CA TRP A 79 13.85 -2.71 -23.24
C TRP A 79 13.26 -2.63 -24.66
N THR A 80 13.15 -3.76 -25.36
CA THR A 80 12.52 -3.82 -26.68
C THR A 80 11.08 -3.34 -26.63
N TRP A 81 10.28 -3.83 -25.67
CA TRP A 81 8.90 -3.43 -25.48
C TRP A 81 8.76 -1.92 -25.19
N LEU A 82 9.72 -1.35 -24.43
CA LEU A 82 9.78 0.07 -24.16
C LEU A 82 10.08 0.90 -25.42
N THR A 83 11.05 0.45 -26.24
CA THR A 83 11.48 1.17 -27.46
C THR A 83 10.46 1.11 -28.60
N GLU A 84 9.63 0.09 -28.65
CA GLU A 84 8.52 -0.05 -29.59
C GLU A 84 7.27 0.78 -29.20
N ASN A 85 7.32 1.53 -28.09
CA ASN A 85 6.24 2.34 -27.52
C ASN A 85 4.97 1.56 -27.08
N GLU A 86 4.90 0.26 -27.30
CA GLU A 86 3.74 -0.55 -26.85
C GLU A 86 3.65 -0.56 -25.32
N LEU A 87 4.77 -0.68 -24.61
CA LEU A 87 4.81 -0.67 -23.15
C LEU A 87 4.24 0.62 -22.55
N MET A 88 4.61 1.78 -23.12
CA MET A 88 4.13 3.08 -22.62
C MET A 88 2.61 3.23 -22.80
N THR A 89 2.07 2.74 -23.89
CA THR A 89 0.62 2.73 -24.15
C THR A 89 -0.11 1.83 -23.17
N ASP A 90 0.36 0.59 -22.99
CA ASP A 90 -0.22 -0.36 -22.05
C ASP A 90 -0.15 0.15 -20.60
N MET A 91 1.00 0.71 -20.19
CA MET A 91 1.17 1.34 -18.88
C MET A 91 0.17 2.49 -18.66
N GLY A 92 0.04 3.38 -19.65
CA GLY A 92 -0.85 4.53 -19.55
C GLY A 92 -2.31 4.14 -19.34
N ILE A 93 -2.76 3.13 -20.10
CA ILE A 93 -4.13 2.59 -20.00
C ILE A 93 -4.34 1.90 -18.64
N SER A 94 -3.40 1.06 -18.21
CA SER A 94 -3.46 0.37 -16.92
C SER A 94 -3.46 1.35 -15.74
N ILE A 95 -2.60 2.37 -15.77
CA ILE A 95 -2.57 3.44 -14.75
C ILE A 95 -3.91 4.18 -14.71
N TYR A 96 -4.46 4.55 -15.87
CA TYR A 96 -5.78 5.21 -15.94
C TYR A 96 -6.86 4.37 -15.26
N ARG A 97 -6.96 3.06 -15.56
CA ARG A 97 -7.95 2.16 -14.98
C ARG A 97 -7.80 2.05 -13.47
N VAL A 98 -6.56 1.87 -12.98
CA VAL A 98 -6.29 1.80 -11.54
C VAL A 98 -6.69 3.09 -10.84
N VAL A 99 -6.24 4.23 -11.36
CA VAL A 99 -6.53 5.53 -10.75
C VAL A 99 -8.03 5.81 -10.75
N ALA A 100 -8.71 5.57 -11.87
CA ALA A 100 -10.15 5.80 -11.98
C ALA A 100 -10.95 4.90 -11.00
N GLY A 101 -10.68 3.60 -10.98
CA GLY A 101 -11.35 2.66 -10.08
C GLY A 101 -11.07 2.94 -8.60
N PHE A 102 -9.82 3.25 -8.27
CA PHE A 102 -9.40 3.59 -6.91
C PHE A 102 -9.99 4.92 -6.42
N VAL A 103 -9.95 5.98 -7.25
CA VAL A 103 -10.54 7.28 -6.88
C VAL A 103 -12.05 7.15 -6.69
N LEU A 104 -12.71 6.41 -7.57
CA LEU A 104 -14.14 6.13 -7.42
C LEU A 104 -14.42 5.41 -6.09
N SER A 105 -13.62 4.40 -5.74
CA SER A 105 -13.72 3.70 -4.45
C SER A 105 -13.49 4.66 -3.28
N ALA A 106 -12.48 5.50 -3.32
CA ALA A 106 -12.14 6.41 -2.25
C ALA A 106 -13.22 7.48 -2.02
N VAL A 107 -13.79 8.03 -3.11
CA VAL A 107 -14.86 9.05 -3.06
C VAL A 107 -16.08 8.54 -2.29
N PHE A 108 -16.43 7.27 -2.45
CA PHE A 108 -17.57 6.67 -1.73
C PHE A 108 -17.18 6.02 -0.41
N ALA A 109 -16.02 5.37 -0.33
CA ALA A 109 -15.61 4.65 0.87
C ALA A 109 -15.21 5.56 2.03
N LEU A 110 -14.57 6.70 1.76
CA LEU A 110 -14.17 7.63 2.83
C LEU A 110 -15.38 8.18 3.59
N PRO A 111 -16.41 8.78 2.96
CA PRO A 111 -17.56 9.27 3.69
C PRO A 111 -18.36 8.14 4.34
N LEU A 112 -18.54 7.01 3.65
CA LEU A 112 -19.30 5.89 4.20
C LEU A 112 -18.59 5.27 5.42
N GLY A 113 -17.29 5.03 5.35
CA GLY A 113 -16.49 4.53 6.45
C GLY A 113 -16.43 5.50 7.62
N LEU A 114 -16.34 6.82 7.34
CA LEU A 114 -16.43 7.86 8.37
C LEU A 114 -17.77 7.81 9.12
N LEU A 115 -18.87 7.63 8.41
CA LEU A 115 -20.21 7.50 9.04
C LEU A 115 -20.33 6.21 9.87
N ILE A 116 -19.88 5.07 9.32
CA ILE A 116 -19.88 3.77 10.03
C ILE A 116 -19.00 3.85 11.29
N GLY A 117 -17.84 4.48 11.21
CA GLY A 117 -16.92 4.63 12.35
C GLY A 117 -17.40 5.62 13.41
N SER A 118 -18.20 6.62 13.01
CA SER A 118 -18.68 7.68 13.91
C SER A 118 -20.02 7.38 14.57
N TYR A 119 -20.92 6.65 13.90
CA TYR A 119 -22.31 6.42 14.38
C TYR A 119 -22.61 4.94 14.58
N ARG A 120 -22.93 4.53 15.80
CA ARG A 120 -23.33 3.16 16.14
C ARG A 120 -24.54 2.65 15.37
N SER A 121 -25.50 3.53 15.07
CA SER A 121 -26.68 3.19 14.27
C SER A 121 -26.33 2.87 12.82
N VAL A 122 -25.43 3.65 12.20
CA VAL A 122 -24.94 3.42 10.84
C VAL A 122 -24.06 2.16 10.81
N GLN A 123 -23.24 1.97 11.83
CA GLN A 123 -22.45 0.77 12.02
C GLN A 123 -23.35 -0.48 12.02
N ALA A 124 -24.34 -0.52 12.91
CA ALA A 124 -25.25 -1.67 13.03
C ALA A 124 -26.01 -1.98 11.75
N LEU A 125 -26.31 -0.95 10.93
CA LEU A 125 -27.04 -1.10 9.67
C LEU A 125 -26.16 -1.58 8.52
N LEU A 126 -24.96 -1.01 8.35
CA LEU A 126 -24.16 -1.16 7.12
C LEU A 126 -22.95 -2.07 7.29
N GLU A 127 -22.37 -2.17 8.48
CA GLU A 127 -21.16 -2.99 8.69
C GLU A 127 -21.42 -4.48 8.43
N PRO A 128 -22.52 -5.11 8.89
CA PRO A 128 -22.78 -6.52 8.58
C PRO A 128 -22.92 -6.81 7.08
N LEU A 129 -23.57 -5.88 6.34
CA LEU A 129 -23.70 -5.99 4.88
C LEU A 129 -22.36 -5.84 4.19
N THR A 130 -21.56 -4.85 4.61
CA THR A 130 -20.23 -4.59 4.05
C THR A 130 -19.28 -5.74 4.35
N ASP A 131 -19.35 -6.31 5.57
CA ASP A 131 -18.60 -7.50 5.96
C ASP A 131 -18.96 -8.71 5.11
N PHE A 132 -20.24 -8.91 4.84
CA PHE A 132 -20.68 -10.03 3.99
C PHE A 132 -20.13 -9.88 2.57
N ILE A 133 -20.28 -8.70 1.96
CA ILE A 133 -19.90 -8.48 0.55
C ILE A 133 -18.38 -8.57 0.36
N ARG A 134 -17.56 -8.09 1.29
CA ARG A 134 -16.10 -8.15 1.15
C ARG A 134 -15.53 -9.57 1.08
N TYR A 135 -16.25 -10.57 1.62
CA TYR A 135 -15.86 -11.98 1.48
C TYR A 135 -16.24 -12.58 0.12
N MET A 136 -17.05 -11.88 -0.68
CA MET A 136 -17.32 -12.30 -2.04
C MET A 136 -16.11 -11.99 -2.92
N PRO A 137 -15.52 -12.96 -3.63
CA PRO A 137 -14.41 -12.70 -4.53
C PRO A 137 -14.82 -11.70 -5.63
N ALA A 138 -14.10 -10.57 -5.74
CA ALA A 138 -14.40 -9.57 -6.77
C ALA A 138 -14.38 -10.17 -8.19
N VAL A 139 -13.56 -11.20 -8.40
CA VAL A 139 -13.48 -11.97 -9.66
C VAL A 139 -14.82 -12.62 -10.03
N ALA A 140 -15.61 -13.04 -9.04
CA ALA A 140 -16.90 -13.68 -9.28
C ALA A 140 -17.96 -12.70 -9.84
N PHE A 141 -17.75 -11.39 -9.65
CA PHE A 141 -18.63 -10.36 -10.21
C PHE A 141 -18.34 -10.03 -11.68
N ILE A 142 -17.22 -10.49 -12.25
CA ILE A 142 -16.82 -10.17 -13.63
C ILE A 142 -17.93 -10.46 -14.64
N PRO A 143 -18.56 -11.65 -14.67
CA PRO A 143 -19.63 -11.93 -15.64
C PRO A 143 -20.82 -10.98 -15.49
N LEU A 144 -21.21 -10.64 -14.27
CA LEU A 144 -22.31 -9.70 -14.00
C LEU A 144 -21.94 -8.28 -14.42
N VAL A 145 -20.72 -7.82 -14.11
CA VAL A 145 -20.25 -6.49 -14.52
C VAL A 145 -20.21 -6.39 -16.05
N MET A 146 -19.72 -7.42 -16.74
CA MET A 146 -19.71 -7.45 -18.21
C MET A 146 -21.12 -7.44 -18.81
N LEU A 147 -22.08 -8.09 -18.14
CA LEU A 147 -23.47 -8.10 -18.58
C LEU A 147 -24.15 -6.73 -18.39
N TRP A 148 -23.86 -6.04 -17.28
CA TRP A 148 -24.54 -4.79 -16.92
C TRP A 148 -23.86 -3.55 -17.50
N VAL A 149 -22.54 -3.54 -17.56
CA VAL A 149 -21.72 -2.37 -17.95
C VAL A 149 -21.17 -2.54 -19.38
N GLY A 150 -21.12 -3.78 -19.88
CA GLY A 150 -20.49 -4.08 -21.16
C GLY A 150 -19.03 -4.49 -21.05
N ILE A 151 -18.35 -4.59 -22.19
CA ILE A 151 -16.94 -5.04 -22.28
C ILE A 151 -15.96 -3.84 -22.29
N ASP A 152 -16.47 -2.63 -22.24
CA ASP A 152 -15.73 -1.38 -22.35
C ASP A 152 -14.87 -1.07 -21.11
N GLU A 153 -14.24 0.10 -21.08
CA GLU A 153 -13.39 0.56 -19.98
C GLU A 153 -14.13 0.61 -18.64
N GLY A 154 -15.44 0.90 -18.67
CA GLY A 154 -16.29 0.93 -17.48
C GLY A 154 -16.31 -0.37 -16.69
N SER A 155 -16.27 -1.52 -17.37
CA SER A 155 -16.26 -2.82 -16.69
C SER A 155 -14.96 -3.06 -15.92
N LYS A 156 -13.80 -2.68 -16.48
CA LYS A 156 -12.49 -2.81 -15.81
C LYS A 156 -12.43 -1.91 -14.59
N ILE A 157 -12.88 -0.67 -14.71
CA ILE A 157 -12.97 0.29 -13.60
C ILE A 157 -13.91 -0.22 -12.51
N ALA A 158 -15.08 -0.80 -12.90
CA ALA A 158 -16.05 -1.36 -11.95
C ALA A 158 -15.48 -2.57 -11.18
N ILE A 159 -14.70 -3.44 -11.82
CA ILE A 159 -14.05 -4.58 -11.16
C ILE A 159 -13.04 -4.09 -10.11
N ILE A 160 -12.21 -3.09 -10.45
CA ILE A 160 -11.26 -2.47 -9.51
C ILE A 160 -12.01 -1.80 -8.36
N PHE A 161 -13.10 -1.09 -8.66
CA PHE A 161 -13.97 -0.48 -7.66
C PHE A 161 -14.51 -1.52 -6.67
N ILE A 162 -15.16 -2.59 -7.15
CA ILE A 162 -15.73 -3.64 -6.30
C ILE A 162 -14.66 -4.29 -5.43
N GLY A 163 -13.48 -4.56 -6.02
CA GLY A 163 -12.38 -5.20 -5.31
C GLY A 163 -11.76 -4.34 -4.20
N THR A 164 -11.86 -3.02 -4.30
CA THR A 164 -11.23 -2.11 -3.33
C THR A 164 -12.22 -1.46 -2.37
N PHE A 165 -13.44 -1.18 -2.81
CA PHE A 165 -14.42 -0.36 -2.10
C PHE A 165 -14.82 -0.93 -0.72
N PHE A 166 -15.34 -2.16 -0.68
CA PHE A 166 -15.89 -2.73 0.56
C PHE A 166 -14.82 -2.88 1.65
N GLN A 167 -13.64 -3.30 1.25
CA GLN A 167 -12.52 -3.38 2.20
C GLN A 167 -12.05 -2.00 2.66
N MET A 168 -12.00 -1.02 1.76
CA MET A 168 -11.63 0.35 2.11
C MET A 168 -12.63 0.96 3.10
N VAL A 169 -13.94 0.75 2.92
CA VAL A 169 -14.99 1.22 3.84
C VAL A 169 -14.72 0.76 5.26
N LEU A 170 -14.43 -0.52 5.45
CA LEU A 170 -14.21 -1.09 6.79
C LEU A 170 -12.90 -0.62 7.42
N MET A 171 -11.83 -0.51 6.61
CA MET A 171 -10.55 0.03 7.09
C MET A 171 -10.70 1.50 7.53
N VAL A 172 -11.41 2.31 6.75
CA VAL A 172 -11.71 3.70 7.10
C VAL A 172 -12.55 3.78 8.40
N ALA A 173 -13.58 2.94 8.53
CA ALA A 173 -14.38 2.88 9.75
C ALA A 173 -13.54 2.52 10.99
N GLU A 174 -12.60 1.58 10.83
CA GLU A 174 -11.69 1.20 11.91
C GLU A 174 -10.71 2.33 12.26
N ASP A 175 -10.15 3.04 11.28
CA ASP A 175 -9.28 4.20 11.52
C ASP A 175 -10.00 5.31 12.30
N VAL A 176 -11.28 5.55 11.98
CA VAL A 176 -12.14 6.49 12.68
C VAL A 176 -12.38 6.05 14.12
N ARG A 177 -12.66 4.77 14.36
CA ARG A 177 -12.87 4.21 15.72
C ARG A 177 -11.62 4.28 16.61
N ARG A 178 -10.44 4.32 16.02
CA ARG A 178 -9.16 4.46 16.74
C ARG A 178 -8.87 5.86 17.26
N VAL A 179 -9.67 6.86 16.89
CA VAL A 179 -9.54 8.20 17.46
C VAL A 179 -9.83 8.12 18.96
N PRO A 180 -8.94 8.66 19.84
CA PRO A 180 -9.10 8.53 21.29
C PRO A 180 -10.42 9.13 21.78
N ALA A 181 -11.19 8.36 22.55
CA ALA A 181 -12.47 8.78 23.11
C ALA A 181 -12.34 10.07 23.94
N ALA A 182 -11.25 10.23 24.67
CA ALA A 182 -10.95 11.42 25.45
C ALA A 182 -10.96 12.73 24.65
N GLN A 183 -10.54 12.70 23.37
CA GLN A 183 -10.60 13.88 22.49
C GLN A 183 -12.05 14.24 22.13
N VAL A 184 -12.88 13.22 21.87
CA VAL A 184 -14.29 13.39 21.55
C VAL A 184 -15.07 13.90 22.78
N GLU A 185 -14.84 13.29 23.95
CA GLU A 185 -15.45 13.68 25.21
C GLU A 185 -15.08 15.10 25.65
N ALA A 186 -13.81 15.49 25.50
CA ALA A 186 -13.36 16.85 25.78
C ALA A 186 -14.09 17.88 24.90
N ALA A 187 -14.20 17.60 23.59
CA ALA A 187 -14.92 18.50 22.68
C ALA A 187 -16.41 18.56 22.98
N GLN A 188 -17.04 17.44 23.37
CA GLN A 188 -18.45 17.42 23.83
C GLN A 188 -18.65 18.25 25.07
N THR A 189 -17.75 18.17 26.04
CA THR A 189 -17.79 18.98 27.27
C THR A 189 -17.71 20.48 26.97
N MET A 190 -16.99 20.86 25.93
CA MET A 190 -16.92 22.23 25.42
C MET A 190 -18.11 22.66 24.57
N GLY A 191 -19.13 21.78 24.42
CA GLY A 191 -20.38 22.10 23.70
C GLY A 191 -20.31 21.89 22.18
N ALA A 192 -19.32 21.15 21.66
CA ALA A 192 -19.21 20.87 20.23
C ALA A 192 -20.44 20.11 19.70
N SER A 193 -21.00 20.59 18.60
CA SER A 193 -22.09 19.93 17.88
C SER A 193 -21.58 18.63 17.20
N ARG A 194 -22.51 17.75 16.80
CA ARG A 194 -22.16 16.48 16.09
C ARG A 194 -21.34 16.71 14.82
N ALA A 195 -21.66 17.73 14.06
CA ALA A 195 -20.92 18.08 12.84
C ALA A 195 -19.50 18.55 13.18
N GLU A 196 -19.36 19.41 14.20
CA GLU A 196 -18.05 19.89 14.66
C GLU A 196 -17.18 18.76 15.21
N LEU A 197 -17.75 17.78 15.90
CA LEU A 197 -17.01 16.60 16.36
C LEU A 197 -16.42 15.84 15.19
N ILE A 198 -17.19 15.62 14.13
CA ILE A 198 -16.69 14.91 12.93
C ILE A 198 -15.63 15.74 12.20
N GLU A 199 -15.93 16.99 11.91
CA GLU A 199 -15.12 17.86 11.05
C GLU A 199 -13.84 18.34 11.74
N LYS A 200 -13.94 18.73 13.03
CA LYS A 200 -12.84 19.40 13.76
C LYS A 200 -12.05 18.47 14.67
N VAL A 201 -12.60 17.30 15.04
CA VAL A 201 -11.94 16.35 15.96
C VAL A 201 -11.64 15.01 15.28
N ILE A 202 -12.68 14.29 14.87
CA ILE A 202 -12.54 12.92 14.37
C ILE A 202 -11.75 12.90 13.06
N LEU A 203 -12.21 13.64 12.05
CA LEU A 203 -11.59 13.63 10.73
C LEU A 203 -10.12 14.11 10.76
N PRO A 204 -9.75 15.24 11.41
CA PRO A 204 -8.35 15.65 11.50
C PRO A 204 -7.46 14.63 12.22
N SER A 205 -7.96 14.01 13.30
CA SER A 205 -7.22 13.00 14.05
C SER A 205 -7.03 11.69 13.27
N ALA A 206 -8.03 11.30 12.46
CA ALA A 206 -7.96 10.10 11.63
C ALA A 206 -7.15 10.29 10.33
N LYS A 207 -6.99 11.51 9.81
CA LYS A 207 -6.33 11.77 8.51
C LYS A 207 -5.02 10.99 8.26
N PRO A 208 -4.08 10.88 9.19
CA PRO A 208 -2.85 10.12 8.95
C PRO A 208 -3.14 8.63 8.69
N ALA A 209 -4.00 8.00 9.50
CA ALA A 209 -4.39 6.61 9.34
C ALA A 209 -5.17 6.40 8.03
N LEU A 210 -6.09 7.31 7.70
CA LEU A 210 -6.83 7.28 6.43
C LEU A 210 -5.90 7.31 5.21
N LEU A 211 -4.82 8.10 5.25
CA LEU A 211 -3.85 8.13 4.16
C LEU A 211 -3.06 6.82 4.07
N ASP A 212 -2.75 6.17 5.19
CA ASP A 212 -2.15 4.83 5.21
C ASP A 212 -3.11 3.76 4.66
N THR A 213 -4.41 3.85 4.99
CA THR A 213 -5.46 3.00 4.42
C THR A 213 -5.56 3.17 2.91
N LEU A 214 -5.54 4.41 2.39
CA LEU A 214 -5.53 4.68 0.96
C LEU A 214 -4.28 4.09 0.28
N ARG A 215 -3.11 4.17 0.91
CA ARG A 215 -1.87 3.57 0.41
C ARG A 215 -1.98 2.05 0.27
N ILE A 216 -2.50 1.38 1.30
CA ILE A 216 -2.65 -0.08 1.32
C ILE A 216 -3.65 -0.53 0.25
N THR A 217 -4.79 0.13 0.17
CA THR A 217 -5.85 -0.22 -0.78
C THR A 217 -5.49 0.10 -2.23
N MET A 218 -4.60 1.07 -2.48
CA MET A 218 -4.01 1.29 -3.80
C MET A 218 -3.19 0.08 -4.26
N GLY A 219 -2.47 -0.60 -3.36
CA GLY A 219 -1.77 -1.86 -3.68
C GLY A 219 -2.74 -2.95 -4.14
N TRP A 220 -3.93 -3.03 -3.55
CA TRP A 220 -4.96 -3.97 -3.99
C TRP A 220 -5.58 -3.58 -5.34
N ALA A 221 -5.72 -2.28 -5.63
CA ALA A 221 -6.20 -1.82 -6.92
C ALA A 221 -5.33 -2.34 -8.08
N TRP A 222 -4.00 -2.39 -7.90
CA TRP A 222 -3.09 -3.01 -8.87
C TRP A 222 -3.31 -4.51 -9.04
N THR A 223 -3.64 -5.22 -7.98
CA THR A 223 -3.98 -6.66 -8.06
C THR A 223 -5.27 -6.88 -8.84
N TYR A 224 -6.32 -6.10 -8.54
CA TYR A 224 -7.60 -6.21 -9.25
C TYR A 224 -7.53 -5.72 -10.70
N LEU A 225 -6.62 -4.79 -11.02
CA LEU A 225 -6.33 -4.40 -12.41
C LEU A 225 -5.95 -5.62 -13.25
N VAL A 226 -4.96 -6.40 -12.76
CA VAL A 226 -4.48 -7.58 -13.51
C VAL A 226 -5.65 -8.52 -13.81
N VAL A 227 -6.50 -8.78 -12.82
CA VAL A 227 -7.68 -9.62 -12.97
C VAL A 227 -8.66 -9.05 -14.00
N ALA A 228 -8.94 -7.74 -13.93
CA ALA A 228 -9.84 -7.08 -14.86
C ALA A 228 -9.32 -7.11 -16.31
N GLU A 229 -8.02 -6.92 -16.48
CA GLU A 229 -7.39 -6.92 -17.81
C GLU A 229 -7.20 -8.32 -18.39
N LEU A 230 -7.00 -9.36 -17.58
CA LEU A 230 -6.90 -10.74 -18.04
C LEU A 230 -8.23 -11.25 -18.66
N VAL A 231 -9.37 -10.75 -18.21
CA VAL A 231 -10.67 -11.30 -18.61
C VAL A 231 -11.37 -10.43 -19.67
N ALA A 232 -11.25 -9.11 -19.56
CA ALA A 232 -12.12 -8.19 -20.30
C ALA A 232 -11.36 -7.12 -21.12
N ALA A 233 -10.03 -7.22 -21.29
CA ALA A 233 -9.27 -6.16 -21.96
C ALA A 233 -8.78 -6.55 -23.36
N ASN A 234 -8.56 -5.51 -24.19
CA ASN A 234 -7.90 -5.57 -25.48
C ASN A 234 -6.56 -4.79 -25.48
N SER A 235 -6.18 -4.23 -24.32
CA SER A 235 -4.98 -3.41 -24.12
C SER A 235 -4.66 -3.33 -22.64
N GLY A 236 -3.44 -2.94 -22.29
CA GLY A 236 -2.96 -2.83 -20.94
C GLY A 236 -1.99 -3.94 -20.55
N LEU A 237 -1.31 -3.76 -19.40
CA LEU A 237 -0.25 -4.66 -18.94
C LEU A 237 -0.73 -6.08 -18.68
N GLY A 238 -1.91 -6.25 -18.06
CA GLY A 238 -2.50 -7.57 -17.84
C GLY A 238 -2.91 -8.26 -19.13
N TYR A 239 -3.44 -7.51 -20.10
CA TYR A 239 -3.73 -8.04 -21.44
C TYR A 239 -2.44 -8.47 -22.15
N ALA A 240 -1.38 -7.68 -22.09
CA ALA A 240 -0.09 -8.04 -22.67
C ALA A 240 0.47 -9.34 -22.08
N ILE A 241 0.33 -9.54 -20.75
CA ILE A 241 0.69 -10.78 -20.05
C ILE A 241 -0.14 -11.96 -20.59
N LEU A 242 -1.47 -11.79 -20.74
CA LEU A 242 -2.34 -12.85 -21.28
C LEU A 242 -1.99 -13.20 -22.74
N ARG A 243 -1.71 -12.18 -23.56
CA ARG A 243 -1.27 -12.37 -24.94
C ARG A 243 0.05 -13.16 -24.97
N ALA A 244 1.01 -12.76 -24.15
CA ALA A 244 2.30 -13.43 -24.04
C ALA A 244 2.16 -14.90 -23.59
N GLN A 245 1.25 -15.19 -22.66
CA GLN A 245 0.95 -16.56 -22.22
C GLN A 245 0.48 -17.46 -23.40
N ARG A 246 -0.38 -16.93 -24.26
CA ARG A 246 -0.90 -17.68 -25.41
C ARG A 246 0.19 -18.06 -26.43
N PHE A 247 1.26 -17.26 -26.51
CA PHE A 247 2.38 -17.46 -27.39
C PHE A 247 3.62 -18.02 -26.69
N LEU A 248 3.51 -18.45 -25.41
CA LEU A 248 4.60 -18.98 -24.58
C LEU A 248 5.82 -18.01 -24.46
N GLN A 249 5.54 -16.71 -24.52
CA GLN A 249 6.54 -15.64 -24.34
C GLN A 249 6.71 -15.32 -22.84
N THR A 250 7.34 -16.22 -22.10
CA THR A 250 7.46 -16.07 -20.65
C THR A 250 8.34 -14.89 -20.22
N ASP A 251 9.31 -14.49 -21.05
CA ASP A 251 10.10 -13.28 -20.87
C ASP A 251 9.22 -12.02 -20.81
N THR A 252 8.18 -11.92 -21.65
CA THR A 252 7.19 -10.84 -21.64
C THR A 252 6.28 -10.93 -20.42
N ILE A 253 5.91 -12.14 -19.97
CA ILE A 253 5.12 -12.33 -18.75
C ILE A 253 5.89 -11.81 -17.54
N PHE A 254 7.17 -12.23 -17.37
CA PHE A 254 8.04 -11.75 -16.30
C PHE A 254 8.24 -10.23 -16.37
N ALA A 255 8.49 -9.70 -17.58
CA ALA A 255 8.62 -8.26 -17.80
C ALA A 255 7.36 -7.50 -17.34
N GLY A 256 6.17 -7.95 -17.75
CA GLY A 256 4.90 -7.34 -17.35
C GLY A 256 4.67 -7.36 -15.85
N ILE A 257 4.95 -8.50 -15.18
CA ILE A 257 4.83 -8.62 -13.71
C ILE A 257 5.79 -7.65 -13.00
N ILE A 258 7.04 -7.56 -13.45
CA ILE A 258 8.04 -6.65 -12.87
C ILE A 258 7.63 -5.20 -13.09
N VAL A 259 7.15 -4.83 -14.27
CA VAL A 259 6.69 -3.47 -14.58
C VAL A 259 5.52 -3.08 -13.67
N ILE A 260 4.50 -3.95 -13.53
CA ILE A 260 3.38 -3.70 -12.60
C ILE A 260 3.89 -3.52 -11.17
N GLY A 261 4.80 -4.39 -10.71
CA GLY A 261 5.41 -4.29 -9.39
C GLY A 261 6.19 -2.98 -9.18
N LEU A 262 6.93 -2.52 -10.19
CA LEU A 262 7.65 -1.24 -10.14
C LEU A 262 6.69 -0.04 -10.08
N ILE A 263 5.63 -0.03 -10.86
CA ILE A 263 4.62 1.03 -10.82
C ILE A 263 3.90 1.02 -9.46
N GLY A 264 3.55 -0.16 -8.95
CA GLY A 264 2.98 -0.33 -7.62
C GLY A 264 3.91 0.22 -6.52
N LEU A 265 5.21 -0.08 -6.60
CA LEU A 265 6.22 0.46 -5.68
C LEU A 265 6.34 1.98 -5.80
N LEU A 266 6.32 2.54 -7.00
CA LEU A 266 6.38 4.00 -7.20
C LEU A 266 5.14 4.69 -6.61
N THR A 267 3.95 4.11 -6.79
CA THR A 267 2.73 4.63 -6.17
C THR A 267 2.78 4.54 -4.64
N ASP A 268 3.29 3.46 -4.05
CA ASP A 268 3.50 3.35 -2.59
C ASP A 268 4.48 4.42 -2.08
N GLN A 269 5.61 4.65 -2.80
CA GLN A 269 6.55 5.70 -2.41
C GLN A 269 5.95 7.11 -2.54
N ALA A 270 5.10 7.35 -3.54
CA ALA A 270 4.37 8.61 -3.67
C ALA A 270 3.43 8.85 -2.48
N PHE A 271 2.69 7.84 -2.03
CA PHE A 271 1.87 7.93 -0.82
C PHE A 271 2.71 8.15 0.44
N ARG A 272 3.84 7.47 0.60
CA ARG A 272 4.77 7.68 1.73
C ARG A 272 5.33 9.10 1.74
N TRP A 273 5.70 9.61 0.58
CA TRP A 273 6.17 10.99 0.45
C TRP A 273 5.06 11.98 0.82
N LEU A 274 3.85 11.77 0.31
CA LEU A 274 2.68 12.59 0.64
C LEU A 274 2.39 12.56 2.14
N HIS A 275 2.43 11.37 2.78
CA HIS A 275 2.20 11.21 4.21
C HIS A 275 3.23 12.00 5.04
N ARG A 276 4.53 11.91 4.70
CA ARG A 276 5.58 12.67 5.38
C ARG A 276 5.40 14.18 5.22
N ARG A 277 4.94 14.61 4.06
CA ARG A 277 4.74 16.04 3.78
C ARG A 277 3.48 16.59 4.44
N ALA A 278 2.41 15.80 4.48
CA ALA A 278 1.14 16.19 5.09
C ALA A 278 1.17 16.16 6.62
N PHE A 279 1.95 15.24 7.21
CA PHE A 279 1.98 14.99 8.65
C PHE A 279 3.41 15.01 9.22
N PRO A 280 4.16 16.13 9.06
CA PRO A 280 5.56 16.21 9.47
C PRO A 280 5.76 16.00 10.98
N TRP A 281 4.78 16.37 11.80
CA TRP A 281 4.84 16.22 13.26
C TRP A 281 4.92 14.76 13.74
N LEU A 282 4.48 13.78 12.93
CA LEU A 282 4.62 12.36 13.26
C LEU A 282 6.06 11.84 13.07
N TYR A 283 6.93 12.59 12.40
CA TYR A 283 8.30 12.23 12.09
C TYR A 283 9.33 13.07 12.84
N LEU A 284 8.90 14.06 13.60
CA LEU A 284 9.77 14.80 14.51
C LEU A 284 10.12 13.84 15.66
N LYS A 285 11.34 13.27 15.58
CA LYS A 285 11.92 12.58 16.74
C LYS A 285 12.18 13.63 17.81
N GLY A 286 11.52 13.49 18.97
CA GLY A 286 11.90 14.21 20.16
C GLY A 286 13.31 13.85 20.60
#